data_42d7b060d944b8ef339b9bb712fbfe7c
#
_entry.id   42d7b060d944b8ef339b9bb712fbfe7c
#
_cell.length_a   1.000
_cell.length_b   1.000
_cell.length_c   1.000
_cell.angle_alpha   90.00
_cell.angle_beta   90.00
_cell.angle_gamma   90.00
#
_symmetry.space_group_name_H-M   'P 1'
#
loop_
_entity.id
_entity.type
_entity.pdbx_description
1 polymer ?
#
loop_
_entity_poly.entity_id
_entity_poly.type
_entity_poly.pdbx_seq_one_letter_code
_entity_poly.pdbx_strand_id
1 'polypeptide(L)'
;MEKGKPGRKRKLAQLSEDDYKQISLWAGDGLNETQIATLLNVNISTITREKKRNEQFAQAIKKGRYKAVQLVANKVFQNAMDGKETSAIFFLKNRDPDNWADRQEINYNLDLKNVLTDARARIIEHAPAHALKDAQALSDNAQREAASEGAND
;
A
#
# COMPACT_ATOMS: atom_id res chain seq x y z
N MET A 1 -25.51 47.34 8.51
CA MET A 1 -24.70 46.11 8.44
C MET A 1 -25.62 44.94 8.80
N GLU A 2 -26.10 44.20 7.81
CA GLU A 2 -26.91 43.00 8.04
C GLU A 2 -26.02 41.90 8.65
N LYS A 3 -26.40 41.43 9.85
CA LYS A 3 -25.80 40.25 10.45
C LYS A 3 -26.19 39.02 9.61
N GLY A 4 -25.24 38.44 8.89
CA GLY A 4 -25.47 37.25 8.09
C GLY A 4 -26.14 36.13 8.93
N LYS A 5 -27.10 35.40 8.32
CA LYS A 5 -27.83 34.30 8.97
C LYS A 5 -26.85 33.30 9.59
N PRO A 6 -27.06 32.88 10.85
CA PRO A 6 -26.18 31.89 11.51
C PRO A 6 -26.12 30.60 10.68
N GLY A 7 -24.93 30.19 10.31
CA GLY A 7 -24.72 28.97 9.55
C GLY A 7 -25.26 27.73 10.28
N ARG A 8 -25.68 26.70 9.53
CA ARG A 8 -26.22 25.43 10.07
C ARG A 8 -25.28 24.86 11.14
N LYS A 9 -25.80 24.62 12.36
CA LYS A 9 -25.06 24.02 13.47
C LYS A 9 -24.48 22.68 13.04
N ARG A 10 -23.18 22.44 13.31
CA ARG A 10 -22.50 21.18 13.00
C ARG A 10 -23.04 20.08 13.91
N LYS A 11 -23.49 18.95 13.34
CA LYS A 11 -24.04 17.82 14.11
C LYS A 11 -23.07 17.21 15.12
N LEU A 12 -21.76 17.28 14.84
CA LEU A 12 -20.69 16.71 15.68
C LEU A 12 -19.89 17.78 16.42
N ALA A 13 -20.39 19.03 16.55
CA ALA A 13 -19.64 20.10 17.21
C ALA A 13 -19.60 20.01 18.73
N GLN A 14 -20.44 19.20 19.33
CA GLN A 14 -20.61 19.06 20.79
C GLN A 14 -20.62 17.57 21.17
N LEU A 15 -19.55 16.85 20.83
CA LEU A 15 -19.35 15.49 21.31
C LEU A 15 -18.87 15.54 22.75
N SER A 16 -19.48 14.73 23.60
CA SER A 16 -19.06 14.54 24.99
C SER A 16 -17.89 13.56 25.06
N GLU A 17 -17.23 13.48 26.20
CA GLU A 17 -16.20 12.47 26.46
C GLU A 17 -16.73 11.04 26.27
N ASP A 18 -17.98 10.80 26.63
CA ASP A 18 -18.61 9.50 26.47
C ASP A 18 -18.89 9.16 25.00
N ASP A 19 -19.21 10.16 24.17
CA ASP A 19 -19.33 9.95 22.72
C ASP A 19 -17.97 9.53 22.12
N TYR A 20 -16.87 10.15 22.52
CA TYR A 20 -15.52 9.75 22.07
C TYR A 20 -15.17 8.35 22.52
N LYS A 21 -15.53 7.95 23.76
CA LYS A 21 -15.34 6.57 24.23
C LYS A 21 -16.14 5.59 23.40
N GLN A 22 -17.41 5.92 23.12
CA GLN A 22 -18.30 5.08 22.32
C GLN A 22 -17.79 4.92 20.88
N ILE A 23 -17.33 5.99 20.25
CA ILE A 23 -16.72 5.98 18.92
C ILE A 23 -15.45 5.10 18.92
N SER A 24 -14.65 5.19 19.98
CA SER A 24 -13.46 4.35 20.14
C SER A 24 -13.82 2.87 20.29
N LEU A 25 -14.90 2.52 21.01
CA LEU A 25 -15.39 1.14 21.12
C LEU A 25 -15.84 0.63 19.76
N TRP A 26 -16.69 1.35 19.03
CA TRP A 26 -17.15 0.96 17.70
C TRP A 26 -15.99 0.73 16.72
N ALA A 27 -15.00 1.64 16.74
CA ALA A 27 -13.81 1.48 15.92
C ALA A 27 -12.96 0.25 16.33
N GLY A 28 -12.95 -0.07 17.63
CA GLY A 28 -12.32 -1.26 18.19
C GLY A 28 -13.04 -2.55 17.81
N ASP A 29 -14.38 -2.51 17.73
CA ASP A 29 -15.20 -3.64 17.29
C ASP A 29 -15.13 -3.91 15.77
N GLY A 30 -14.30 -3.14 15.07
CA GLY A 30 -14.04 -3.32 13.64
C GLY A 30 -14.98 -2.55 12.72
N LEU A 31 -15.85 -1.68 13.25
CA LEU A 31 -16.74 -0.88 12.42
C LEU A 31 -15.93 0.09 11.53
N ASN A 32 -16.30 0.14 10.26
CA ASN A 32 -15.73 1.11 9.32
C ASN A 32 -16.38 2.51 9.51
N GLU A 33 -15.79 3.52 8.89
CA GLU A 33 -16.24 4.91 9.04
C GLU A 33 -17.67 5.15 8.53
N THR A 34 -18.11 4.38 7.54
CA THR A 34 -19.50 4.45 7.02
C THR A 34 -20.48 3.92 8.05
N GLN A 35 -20.14 2.81 8.72
CA GLN A 35 -20.98 2.24 9.79
C GLN A 35 -21.05 3.18 11.00
N ILE A 36 -19.91 3.75 11.41
CA ILE A 36 -19.87 4.77 12.48
C ILE A 36 -20.71 6.00 12.09
N ALA A 37 -20.65 6.46 10.83
CA ALA A 37 -21.48 7.55 10.34
C ALA A 37 -22.98 7.25 10.47
N THR A 38 -23.36 6.02 10.14
CA THR A 38 -24.74 5.54 10.28
C THR A 38 -25.19 5.56 11.74
N LEU A 39 -24.38 5.05 12.67
CA LEU A 39 -24.68 5.07 14.10
C LEU A 39 -24.80 6.47 14.67
N LEU A 40 -23.99 7.42 14.19
CA LEU A 40 -24.06 8.83 14.55
C LEU A 40 -25.16 9.60 13.80
N ASN A 41 -25.90 8.94 12.92
CA ASN A 41 -26.92 9.55 12.05
C ASN A 41 -26.39 10.77 11.27
N VAL A 42 -25.21 10.60 10.66
CA VAL A 42 -24.55 11.61 9.82
C VAL A 42 -24.09 11.01 8.49
N ASN A 43 -23.80 11.86 7.52
CA ASN A 43 -23.21 11.41 6.27
C ASN A 43 -21.70 11.13 6.45
N ILE A 44 -21.16 10.16 5.70
CA ILE A 44 -19.73 9.81 5.71
C ILE A 44 -18.81 11.01 5.46
N SER A 45 -19.22 11.95 4.59
CA SER A 45 -18.50 13.20 4.35
C SER A 45 -18.36 14.07 5.61
N THR A 46 -19.30 13.96 6.56
CA THR A 46 -19.22 14.66 7.85
C THR A 46 -18.14 14.05 8.73
N ILE A 47 -18.05 12.72 8.77
CA ILE A 47 -16.97 12.00 9.47
C ILE A 47 -15.60 12.41 8.91
N THR A 48 -15.44 12.38 7.60
CA THR A 48 -14.18 12.75 6.93
C THR A 48 -13.76 14.19 7.25
N ARG A 49 -14.72 15.13 7.26
CA ARG A 49 -14.43 16.52 7.63
C ARG A 49 -14.11 16.67 9.10
N GLU A 50 -14.83 15.96 9.97
CA GLU A 50 -14.61 16.02 11.42
C GLU A 50 -13.24 15.45 11.80
N LYS A 51 -12.81 14.35 11.20
CA LYS A 51 -11.45 13.80 11.37
C LYS A 51 -10.34 14.81 11.03
N LYS A 52 -10.56 15.67 10.03
CA LYS A 52 -9.58 16.70 9.64
C LYS A 52 -9.56 17.92 10.58
N ARG A 53 -10.68 18.20 11.26
CA ARG A 53 -10.86 19.40 12.09
C ARG A 53 -10.69 19.14 13.56
N ASN A 54 -11.09 17.96 14.00
CA ASN A 54 -11.16 17.58 15.40
C ASN A 54 -10.20 16.42 15.64
N GLU A 55 -9.06 16.73 16.21
CA GLU A 55 -8.03 15.75 16.50
C GLU A 55 -8.50 14.69 17.50
N GLN A 56 -9.28 15.08 18.52
CA GLN A 56 -9.84 14.14 19.50
C GLN A 56 -10.72 13.07 18.82
N PHE A 57 -11.53 13.48 17.84
CA PHE A 57 -12.35 12.56 17.05
C PHE A 57 -11.48 11.58 16.25
N ALA A 58 -10.46 12.08 15.56
CA ALA A 58 -9.50 11.24 14.83
C ALA A 58 -8.76 10.27 15.76
N GLN A 59 -8.32 10.75 16.92
CA GLN A 59 -7.63 9.96 17.93
C GLN A 59 -8.54 8.89 18.54
N ALA A 60 -9.82 9.16 18.78
CA ALA A 60 -10.77 8.18 19.30
C ALA A 60 -10.87 6.96 18.37
N ILE A 61 -11.06 7.19 17.05
CA ILE A 61 -11.11 6.12 16.04
C ILE A 61 -9.77 5.35 16.01
N LYS A 62 -8.66 6.06 15.97
CA LYS A 62 -7.32 5.47 15.91
C LYS A 62 -7.01 4.61 17.14
N LYS A 63 -7.32 5.13 18.33
CA LYS A 63 -7.14 4.44 19.62
C LYS A 63 -7.98 3.15 19.70
N GLY A 64 -9.23 3.19 19.24
CA GLY A 64 -10.08 2.00 19.18
C GLY A 64 -9.48 0.91 18.31
N ARG A 65 -9.08 1.24 17.09
CA ARG A 65 -8.45 0.29 16.15
C ARG A 65 -7.16 -0.30 16.72
N TYR A 66 -6.31 0.51 17.33
CA TYR A 66 -5.06 0.01 17.94
C TYR A 66 -5.33 -0.91 19.12
N LYS A 67 -6.36 -0.61 19.95
CA LYS A 67 -6.74 -1.48 21.05
C LYS A 67 -7.21 -2.85 20.57
N ALA A 68 -7.98 -2.91 19.49
CA ALA A 68 -8.39 -4.17 18.86
C ALA A 68 -7.19 -4.99 18.37
N VAL A 69 -6.28 -4.35 17.63
CA VAL A 69 -5.04 -4.99 17.18
C VAL A 69 -4.22 -5.52 18.36
N GLN A 70 -4.10 -4.73 19.44
CA GLN A 70 -3.41 -5.14 20.66
C GLN A 70 -4.05 -6.39 21.28
N LEU A 71 -5.38 -6.43 21.37
CA LEU A 71 -6.10 -7.59 21.94
C LEU A 71 -5.88 -8.86 21.12
N VAL A 72 -5.96 -8.75 19.78
CA VAL A 72 -5.69 -9.87 18.88
C VAL A 72 -4.23 -10.31 18.96
N ALA A 73 -3.28 -9.36 18.96
CA ALA A 73 -1.85 -9.67 19.09
C ALA A 73 -1.54 -10.37 20.41
N ASN A 74 -2.14 -9.91 21.52
CA ASN A 74 -1.99 -10.57 22.81
C ASN A 74 -2.57 -12.01 22.79
N LYS A 75 -3.71 -12.22 22.10
CA LYS A 75 -4.28 -13.56 21.97
C LYS A 75 -3.41 -14.48 21.11
N VAL A 76 -2.83 -13.98 20.05
CA VAL A 76 -1.86 -14.74 19.23
C VAL A 76 -0.64 -15.12 20.08
N PHE A 77 -0.11 -14.19 20.85
CA PHE A 77 1.00 -14.46 21.76
C PHE A 77 0.65 -15.52 22.81
N GLN A 78 -0.50 -15.39 23.48
CA GLN A 78 -0.96 -16.40 24.44
C GLN A 78 -1.11 -17.78 23.80
N ASN A 79 -1.74 -17.83 22.62
CA ASN A 79 -1.88 -19.09 21.89
C ASN A 79 -0.53 -19.73 21.53
N ALA A 80 0.49 -18.90 21.22
CA ALA A 80 1.84 -19.39 20.98
C ALA A 80 2.46 -19.99 22.24
N MET A 81 2.29 -19.32 23.38
CA MET A 81 2.78 -19.80 24.68
C MET A 81 2.04 -21.08 25.14
N ASP A 82 0.76 -21.23 24.77
CA ASP A 82 -0.06 -22.42 25.01
C ASP A 82 0.30 -23.61 24.08
N GLY A 83 1.36 -23.50 23.27
CA GLY A 83 1.86 -24.56 22.40
C GLY A 83 1.15 -24.68 21.05
N LYS A 84 0.38 -23.66 20.61
CA LYS A 84 -0.19 -23.65 19.25
C LYS A 84 0.86 -23.26 18.22
N GLU A 85 1.41 -24.25 17.51
CA GLU A 85 2.50 -24.10 16.55
C GLU A 85 2.24 -23.01 15.50
N THR A 86 1.04 -22.96 14.90
CA THR A 86 0.68 -21.95 13.89
C THR A 86 0.81 -20.52 14.46
N SER A 87 0.37 -20.31 15.71
CA SER A 87 0.48 -18.99 16.36
C SER A 87 1.93 -18.65 16.69
N ALA A 88 2.73 -19.64 17.11
CA ALA A 88 4.16 -19.46 17.40
C ALA A 88 4.93 -19.11 16.13
N ILE A 89 4.73 -19.86 15.04
CA ILE A 89 5.36 -19.58 13.73
C ILE A 89 4.96 -18.20 13.23
N PHE A 90 3.66 -17.86 13.25
CA PHE A 90 3.17 -16.54 12.84
C PHE A 90 3.82 -15.42 13.65
N PHE A 91 3.86 -15.57 14.99
CA PHE A 91 4.44 -14.56 15.86
C PHE A 91 5.93 -14.35 15.59
N LEU A 92 6.72 -15.43 15.49
CA LEU A 92 8.16 -15.40 15.25
C LEU A 92 8.50 -14.79 13.89
N LYS A 93 7.80 -15.20 12.82
CA LYS A 93 8.01 -14.65 11.46
C LYS A 93 7.75 -13.15 11.37
N ASN A 94 6.79 -12.63 12.14
CA ASN A 94 6.45 -11.20 12.10
C ASN A 94 7.28 -10.35 13.06
N ARG A 95 7.81 -10.95 14.15
CA ARG A 95 8.55 -10.22 15.17
C ARG A 95 10.05 -10.28 14.99
N ASP A 96 10.54 -11.36 14.42
CA ASP A 96 11.96 -11.61 14.20
C ASP A 96 12.17 -12.24 12.81
N PRO A 97 11.84 -11.48 11.74
CA PRO A 97 11.92 -11.98 10.37
C PRO A 97 13.35 -12.34 9.96
N ASP A 98 14.37 -11.73 10.55
CA ASP A 98 15.75 -11.99 10.21
C ASP A 98 16.17 -13.45 10.53
N ASN A 99 15.60 -14.01 11.60
CA ASN A 99 15.87 -15.38 12.03
C ASN A 99 14.78 -16.39 11.61
N TRP A 100 13.55 -15.95 11.39
CA TRP A 100 12.40 -16.84 11.21
C TRP A 100 11.61 -16.62 9.91
N ALA A 101 12.07 -15.77 8.99
CA ALA A 101 11.42 -15.65 7.68
C ALA A 101 11.51 -16.95 6.90
N ASP A 102 10.48 -17.29 6.13
CA ASP A 102 10.58 -18.29 5.08
C ASP A 102 11.51 -17.72 4.01
N ARG A 103 12.77 -18.06 4.07
CA ARG A 103 13.74 -17.75 3.03
C ARG A 103 13.44 -18.63 1.81
N GLN A 104 12.44 -18.25 1.05
CA GLN A 104 12.44 -18.61 -0.35
C GLN A 104 13.42 -17.65 -1.03
N GLU A 105 14.68 -18.06 -1.13
CA GLU A 105 15.58 -17.50 -2.14
C GLU A 105 15.03 -17.93 -3.50
N ILE A 106 14.06 -17.19 -3.99
CA ILE A 106 13.73 -17.24 -5.41
C ILE A 106 14.88 -16.50 -6.08
N ASN A 107 15.95 -17.23 -6.33
CA ASN A 107 17.03 -16.82 -7.22
C ASN A 107 16.42 -16.68 -8.61
N TYR A 108 15.79 -15.55 -8.88
CA TYR A 108 15.59 -15.08 -10.24
C TYR A 108 16.96 -14.67 -10.79
N ASN A 109 17.85 -15.62 -10.94
CA ASN A 109 18.98 -15.50 -11.84
C ASN A 109 18.42 -15.64 -13.27
N LEU A 110 17.50 -14.73 -13.59
CA LEU A 110 17.17 -14.43 -14.97
C LEU A 110 18.45 -13.80 -15.51
N ASP A 111 19.28 -14.63 -16.11
CA ASP A 111 20.36 -14.15 -16.93
C ASP A 111 19.75 -13.47 -18.17
N LEU A 112 19.31 -12.22 -17.95
CA LEU A 112 18.67 -11.37 -18.96
C LEU A 112 19.53 -11.29 -20.22
N LYS A 113 20.85 -11.43 -20.08
CA LYS A 113 21.78 -11.53 -21.21
C LYS A 113 21.50 -12.76 -22.06
N ASN A 114 21.38 -13.92 -21.46
CA ASN A 114 21.13 -15.16 -22.19
C ASN A 114 19.72 -15.17 -22.79
N VAL A 115 18.70 -14.73 -22.02
CA VAL A 115 17.33 -14.63 -22.54
C VAL A 115 17.24 -13.66 -23.74
N LEU A 116 17.91 -12.50 -23.67
CA LEU A 116 17.94 -11.54 -24.77
C LEU A 116 18.76 -12.06 -25.97
N THR A 117 19.83 -12.79 -25.73
CA THR A 117 20.66 -13.39 -26.77
C THR A 117 19.88 -14.48 -27.52
N ASP A 118 19.18 -15.34 -26.79
CA ASP A 118 18.33 -16.40 -27.37
C ASP A 118 17.12 -15.82 -28.13
N ALA A 119 16.50 -14.78 -27.59
CA ALA A 119 15.40 -14.08 -28.27
C ALA A 119 15.89 -13.42 -29.57
N ARG A 120 17.05 -12.78 -29.55
CA ARG A 120 17.69 -12.23 -30.76
C ARG A 120 18.01 -13.31 -31.79
N ALA A 121 18.60 -14.41 -31.38
CA ALA A 121 18.93 -15.52 -32.26
C ALA A 121 17.68 -16.06 -32.98
N ARG A 122 16.57 -16.24 -32.27
CA ARG A 122 15.29 -16.69 -32.85
C ARG A 122 14.71 -15.68 -33.85
N ILE A 123 14.82 -14.39 -33.57
CA ILE A 123 14.35 -13.34 -34.48
C ILE A 123 15.17 -13.34 -35.75
N ILE A 124 16.49 -13.46 -35.66
CA ILE A 124 17.38 -13.51 -36.84
C ILE A 124 17.14 -14.76 -37.69
N GLU A 125 16.95 -15.92 -37.06
CA GLU A 125 16.70 -17.18 -37.74
C GLU A 125 15.38 -17.19 -38.55
N HIS A 126 14.35 -16.49 -38.05
CA HIS A 126 13.02 -16.42 -38.66
C HIS A 126 12.74 -15.13 -39.44
N ALA A 127 13.68 -14.18 -39.43
CA ALA A 127 13.51 -12.93 -40.15
C ALA A 127 13.63 -13.12 -41.67
N PRO A 128 12.71 -12.58 -42.47
CA PRO A 128 12.84 -12.62 -43.90
C PRO A 128 14.08 -11.82 -44.35
N ALA A 129 14.77 -12.31 -45.38
CA ALA A 129 16.06 -11.77 -45.83
C ALA A 129 16.08 -10.26 -46.15
N HIS A 130 14.95 -9.66 -46.50
CA HIS A 130 14.85 -8.22 -46.70
C HIS A 130 14.87 -7.44 -45.37
N ALA A 131 14.23 -7.94 -44.32
CA ALA A 131 14.20 -7.28 -43.01
C ALA A 131 15.59 -7.23 -42.33
N LEU A 132 16.41 -8.24 -42.59
CA LEU A 132 17.81 -8.25 -42.12
C LEU A 132 18.67 -7.22 -42.83
N LYS A 133 18.48 -7.02 -44.13
CA LYS A 133 19.19 -5.98 -44.92
C LYS A 133 18.79 -4.57 -44.47
N ASP A 134 17.51 -4.34 -44.23
CA ASP A 134 16.99 -3.05 -43.81
C ASP A 134 17.52 -2.70 -42.39
N ALA A 135 17.55 -3.67 -41.49
CA ALA A 135 18.10 -3.51 -40.15
C ALA A 135 19.61 -3.22 -40.17
N GLN A 136 20.35 -3.86 -41.09
CA GLN A 136 21.78 -3.62 -41.26
C GLN A 136 22.05 -2.20 -41.79
N ALA A 137 21.28 -1.78 -42.81
CA ALA A 137 21.39 -0.44 -43.37
C ALA A 137 21.10 0.70 -42.34
N LEU A 138 20.13 0.46 -41.45
CA LEU A 138 19.81 1.40 -40.36
C LEU A 138 20.95 1.45 -39.32
N SER A 139 21.54 0.31 -38.99
CA SER A 139 22.69 0.23 -38.08
C SER A 139 23.92 0.95 -38.64
N ASP A 140 24.21 0.76 -39.93
CA ASP A 140 25.35 1.39 -40.60
C ASP A 140 25.16 2.92 -40.71
N ASN A 141 23.93 3.39 -40.92
CA ASN A 141 23.63 4.83 -40.92
C ASN A 141 23.80 5.46 -39.53
N ALA A 142 23.28 4.79 -38.47
CA ALA A 142 23.44 5.29 -37.11
C ALA A 142 24.92 5.37 -36.67
N GLN A 143 25.74 4.41 -37.11
CA GLN A 143 27.18 4.43 -36.84
C GLN A 143 27.93 5.57 -37.60
N ARG A 144 27.46 5.88 -38.82
CA ARG A 144 28.03 7.03 -39.60
C ARG A 144 27.65 8.36 -39.00
N GLU A 145 26.42 8.53 -38.54
CA GLU A 145 25.95 9.72 -37.84
C GLU A 145 26.75 9.95 -36.54
N ALA A 146 26.89 8.91 -35.73
CA ALA A 146 27.67 8.98 -34.48
C ALA A 146 29.17 9.30 -34.73
N ALA A 147 29.75 8.79 -35.83
CA ALA A 147 31.13 9.09 -36.20
C ALA A 147 31.31 10.51 -36.75
N SER A 148 30.28 11.11 -37.36
CA SER A 148 30.32 12.48 -37.88
C SER A 148 30.15 13.53 -36.77
N GLU A 149 29.42 13.21 -35.71
CA GLU A 149 29.26 14.13 -34.54
C GLU A 149 30.49 14.14 -33.64
N GLY A 150 31.24 13.03 -33.54
CA GLY A 150 32.50 12.98 -32.78
C GLY A 150 33.72 13.60 -33.46
N ALA A 151 33.63 14.08 -34.73
CA ALA A 151 34.73 14.67 -35.48
C ALA A 151 34.70 16.23 -35.48
N ASN A 152 33.72 16.83 -34.78
CA ASN A 152 33.51 18.28 -34.77
C ASN A 152 33.75 18.95 -33.39
N ASP A 153 34.38 18.27 -32.44
CA ASP A 153 34.86 18.84 -31.17
C ASP A 153 36.39 19.04 -31.14
#